data_4446feb4cc7b5ee062ecf9a0e3899de0
#
_entry.id   4446feb4cc7b5ee062ecf9a0e3899de0
#
_cell.length_a   1.000
_cell.length_b   1.000
_cell.length_c   1.000
_cell.angle_alpha   90.00
_cell.angle_beta   90.00
_cell.angle_gamma   90.00
#
_symmetry.space_group_name_H-M   'P 1'
#
loop_
_entity.id
_entity.type
_entity.pdbx_description
1 polymer ?
#
loop_
_entity_poly.entity_id
_entity_poly.type
_entity_poly.pdbx_seq_one_letter_code
_entity_poly.pdbx_strand_id
1 'polypeptide(L)'
;MLTKVDLLMLEMLANCNWERPLYLAISVGSVSKLKFDNYFVQEGLAFRFTPFDYKKWGDVGENRLYAVDVERLYDNVMNRYKYGGLDTPGLYLDETTLRTCWYHRRLFAQLAKELIAQGDNECAKKVLAYAEQVIPGYNVPETH
;
A
#
# COMPACT_ATOMS: atom_id res chain seq x y z
N MET A 1 1.85 26.80 -9.53
CA MET A 1 1.04 27.44 -8.47
C MET A 1 0.67 26.38 -7.45
N LEU A 2 0.91 26.66 -6.18
CA LEU A 2 0.54 25.73 -5.09
C LEU A 2 -0.97 25.77 -4.84
N THR A 3 -1.56 24.61 -4.59
CA THR A 3 -2.96 24.50 -4.21
C THR A 3 -3.13 24.67 -2.70
N LYS A 4 -4.38 24.82 -2.22
CA LYS A 4 -4.67 24.82 -0.78
C LYS A 4 -4.22 23.53 -0.09
N VAL A 5 -4.33 22.40 -0.80
CA VAL A 5 -3.89 21.09 -0.30
C VAL A 5 -2.37 21.06 -0.13
N ASP A 6 -1.62 21.59 -1.10
CA ASP A 6 -0.15 21.67 -1.01
C ASP A 6 0.29 22.51 0.20
N LEU A 7 -0.37 23.65 0.42
CA LEU A 7 -0.07 24.51 1.57
C LEU A 7 -0.38 23.82 2.90
N LEU A 8 -1.50 23.10 3.01
CA LEU A 8 -1.86 22.33 4.19
C LEU A 8 -0.85 21.20 4.46
N MET A 9 -0.41 20.49 3.42
CA MET A 9 0.62 19.46 3.55
C MET A 9 1.94 20.04 4.05
N LEU A 10 2.37 21.18 3.51
CA LEU A 10 3.60 21.86 3.96
C LEU A 10 3.48 22.30 5.41
N GLU A 11 2.34 22.84 5.81
CA GLU A 11 2.10 23.27 7.19
C GLU A 11 2.09 22.06 8.16
N MET A 12 1.45 20.97 7.78
CA MET A 12 1.48 19.73 8.57
C MET A 12 2.90 19.19 8.72
N LEU A 13 3.70 19.20 7.65
CA LEU A 13 5.11 18.78 7.69
C LEU A 13 5.96 19.69 8.58
N ALA A 14 5.74 21.01 8.50
CA ALA A 14 6.47 21.98 9.32
C ALA A 14 6.16 21.82 10.82
N ASN A 15 4.94 21.43 11.16
CA ASN A 15 4.48 21.31 12.55
C ASN A 15 4.62 19.88 13.14
N CYS A 16 4.81 18.85 12.32
CA CYS A 16 4.91 17.46 12.81
C CYS A 16 6.22 17.22 13.58
N ASN A 17 7.25 17.98 13.31
CA ASN A 17 8.55 17.94 13.97
C ASN A 17 9.21 16.55 14.01
N TRP A 18 8.75 15.65 13.13
CA TRP A 18 9.12 14.21 13.06
C TRP A 18 8.76 13.40 14.32
N GLU A 19 8.09 14.00 15.29
CA GLU A 19 7.61 13.33 16.51
C GLU A 19 6.34 12.50 16.26
N ARG A 20 5.54 12.94 15.27
CA ARG A 20 4.33 12.23 14.84
C ARG A 20 4.48 11.71 13.42
N PRO A 21 4.16 10.44 13.17
CA PRO A 21 4.19 9.91 11.82
C PRO A 21 3.10 10.57 10.97
N LEU A 22 3.45 10.93 9.74
CA LEU A 22 2.52 11.42 8.73
C LEU A 22 2.30 10.34 7.68
N TYR A 23 1.05 10.03 7.42
CA TYR A 23 0.64 9.02 6.45
C TYR A 23 -0.24 9.59 5.35
N LEU A 24 -0.06 9.09 4.14
CA LEU A 24 -0.93 9.33 2.99
C LEU A 24 -1.66 8.03 2.65
N ALA A 25 -2.99 8.05 2.61
CA ALA A 25 -3.77 6.87 2.25
C ALA A 25 -3.59 6.51 0.78
N ILE A 26 -3.56 5.22 0.46
CA ILE A 26 -3.41 4.72 -0.91
C ILE A 26 -4.53 5.19 -1.86
N SER A 27 -5.71 5.49 -1.32
CA SER A 27 -6.87 5.97 -2.07
C SER A 27 -6.81 7.44 -2.48
N VAL A 28 -5.87 8.20 -1.94
CA VAL A 28 -5.81 9.66 -2.16
C VAL A 28 -5.33 10.03 -3.56
N GLY A 29 -4.64 9.12 -4.27
CA GLY A 29 -4.10 9.41 -5.60
C GLY A 29 -3.10 10.58 -5.61
N SER A 30 -2.88 11.18 -6.77
CA SER A 30 -1.96 12.31 -6.93
C SER A 30 -2.63 13.64 -6.54
N VAL A 31 -2.81 13.86 -5.25
CA VAL A 31 -3.48 15.07 -4.72
C VAL A 31 -2.55 16.29 -4.72
N SER A 32 -1.25 16.07 -4.63
CA SER A 32 -0.26 17.13 -4.52
C SER A 32 0.61 17.23 -5.76
N LYS A 33 0.84 18.46 -6.22
CA LYS A 33 1.85 18.77 -7.24
C LYS A 33 3.27 18.82 -6.67
N LEU A 34 3.39 18.71 -5.36
CA LEU A 34 4.68 18.63 -4.69
C LEU A 34 5.29 17.25 -4.96
N LYS A 35 6.49 17.23 -5.51
CA LYS A 35 7.21 16.00 -5.86
C LYS A 35 7.83 15.35 -4.63
N PHE A 36 6.99 14.91 -3.69
CA PHE A 36 7.44 14.22 -2.48
C PHE A 36 7.45 12.70 -2.61
N ASP A 37 7.19 12.14 -3.79
CA ASP A 37 7.07 10.70 -4.02
C ASP A 37 8.29 9.93 -3.52
N ASN A 38 9.48 10.52 -3.62
CA ASN A 38 10.73 9.90 -3.17
C ASN A 38 10.84 9.74 -1.65
N TYR A 39 10.02 10.46 -0.89
CA TYR A 39 10.04 10.48 0.58
C TYR A 39 8.96 9.61 1.20
N PHE A 40 8.14 8.97 0.39
CA PHE A 40 7.09 8.07 0.85
C PHE A 40 7.53 6.62 0.80
N VAL A 41 7.19 5.87 1.87
CA VAL A 41 7.40 4.44 1.97
C VAL A 41 6.07 3.75 2.17
N GLN A 42 5.75 2.79 1.32
CA GLN A 42 4.53 2.02 1.43
C GLN A 42 4.66 0.97 2.53
N GLU A 43 3.74 1.02 3.48
CA GLU A 43 3.63 0.05 4.60
C GLU A 43 2.35 -0.81 4.51
N GLY A 44 1.51 -0.55 3.54
CA GLY A 44 0.22 -1.22 3.32
C GLY A 44 -0.76 -0.33 2.60
N LEU A 45 -1.92 -0.07 3.22
CA LEU A 45 -2.94 0.86 2.71
C LEU A 45 -2.55 2.34 2.87
N ALA A 46 -1.37 2.60 3.40
CA ALA A 46 -0.85 3.95 3.57
C ALA A 46 0.64 4.03 3.25
N PHE A 47 1.04 5.21 2.83
CA PHE A 47 2.43 5.59 2.62
C PHE A 47 2.88 6.44 3.81
N ARG A 48 3.97 6.05 4.47
CA ARG A 48 4.58 6.86 5.52
C ARG A 48 5.52 7.89 4.92
N PHE A 49 5.40 9.13 5.34
CA PHE A 49 6.35 10.19 4.99
C PHE A 49 7.61 10.05 5.85
N THR A 50 8.77 10.10 5.19
CA THR A 50 10.09 9.97 5.84
C THR A 50 11.01 11.11 5.41
N PRO A 51 12.03 11.46 6.21
CA PRO A 51 12.99 12.50 5.84
C PRO A 51 14.06 12.02 4.84
N PHE A 52 13.95 10.81 4.30
CA PHE A 52 14.94 10.21 3.41
C PHE A 52 14.46 10.18 1.97
N ASP A 53 15.34 10.59 1.04
CA ASP A 53 15.11 10.45 -0.40
C ASP A 53 15.58 9.06 -0.86
N TYR A 54 14.66 8.10 -0.94
CA TYR A 54 14.96 6.71 -1.30
C TYR A 54 15.50 6.53 -2.72
N LYS A 55 15.20 7.43 -3.66
CA LYS A 55 15.79 7.37 -5.01
C LYS A 55 17.27 7.66 -5.03
N LYS A 56 17.73 8.57 -4.19
CA LYS A 56 19.16 8.90 -4.07
C LYS A 56 19.96 7.78 -3.44
N TRP A 57 19.31 6.95 -2.62
CA TRP A 57 19.96 5.86 -1.89
C TRP A 57 19.93 4.52 -2.64
N GLY A 58 19.31 4.48 -3.83
CA GLY A 58 19.28 3.30 -4.67
C GLY A 58 18.31 2.20 -4.25
N ASP A 59 17.51 2.43 -3.21
CA ASP A 59 16.55 1.45 -2.70
C ASP A 59 15.28 1.31 -3.55
N VAL A 60 15.09 2.21 -4.51
CA VAL A 60 13.94 2.19 -5.41
C VAL A 60 14.40 1.92 -6.82
N GLY A 61 13.98 0.80 -7.40
CA GLY A 61 14.26 0.50 -8.82
C GLY A 61 13.73 1.60 -9.74
N GLU A 62 14.37 1.78 -10.90
CA GLU A 62 14.10 2.88 -11.84
C GLU A 62 12.62 3.05 -12.23
N ASN A 63 11.84 1.97 -12.18
CA ASN A 63 10.42 1.95 -12.55
C ASN A 63 9.45 2.02 -11.37
N ARG A 64 9.92 2.31 -10.17
CA ARG A 64 9.08 2.39 -8.97
C ARG A 64 8.83 3.86 -8.59
N LEU A 65 7.58 4.14 -8.24
CA LEU A 65 7.20 5.46 -7.74
C LEU A 65 7.58 5.63 -6.26
N TYR A 66 7.49 4.55 -5.47
CA TYR A 66 7.69 4.59 -4.02
C TYR A 66 8.56 3.42 -3.55
N ALA A 67 9.27 3.62 -2.44
CA ALA A 67 9.88 2.54 -1.69
C ALA A 67 8.80 1.71 -0.98
N VAL A 68 9.10 0.44 -0.71
CA VAL A 68 8.21 -0.49 -0.01
C VAL A 68 8.93 -1.06 1.20
N ASP A 69 8.34 -0.89 2.38
CA ASP A 69 8.79 -1.57 3.60
C ASP A 69 8.17 -2.97 3.63
N VAL A 70 8.91 -3.95 3.14
CA VAL A 70 8.43 -5.33 2.94
C VAL A 70 8.04 -5.98 4.26
N GLU A 71 8.82 -5.79 5.33
CA GLU A 71 8.53 -6.38 6.64
C GLU A 71 7.23 -5.84 7.22
N ARG A 72 7.05 -4.53 7.21
CA ARG A 72 5.82 -3.90 7.70
C ARG A 72 4.62 -4.20 6.82
N LEU A 73 4.82 -4.21 5.50
CA LEU A 73 3.76 -4.59 4.57
C LEU A 73 3.30 -6.02 4.84
N TYR A 74 4.25 -6.96 5.01
CA TYR A 74 3.95 -8.35 5.35
C TYR A 74 3.18 -8.46 6.67
N ASP A 75 3.67 -7.85 7.75
CA ASP A 75 3.02 -7.87 9.06
C ASP A 75 1.60 -7.28 9.01
N ASN A 76 1.43 -6.16 8.33
CA ASN A 76 0.12 -5.52 8.20
C ASN A 76 -0.87 -6.40 7.42
N VAL A 77 -0.47 -6.91 6.26
CA VAL A 77 -1.33 -7.67 5.36
C VAL A 77 -1.68 -9.05 5.92
N MET A 78 -0.71 -9.74 6.53
CA MET A 78 -0.89 -11.12 7.00
C MET A 78 -1.43 -11.21 8.42
N ASN A 79 -1.08 -10.27 9.31
CA ASN A 79 -1.35 -10.40 10.75
C ASN A 79 -2.31 -9.35 11.30
N ARG A 80 -2.30 -8.14 10.78
CA ARG A 80 -3.04 -7.01 11.37
C ARG A 80 -4.34 -6.70 10.67
N TYR A 81 -4.39 -6.77 9.35
CA TYR A 81 -5.59 -6.46 8.60
C TYR A 81 -6.67 -7.52 8.79
N LYS A 82 -7.92 -7.07 8.84
CA LYS A 82 -9.11 -7.91 8.95
C LYS A 82 -9.89 -7.86 7.64
N TYR A 83 -10.28 -9.02 7.16
CA TYR A 83 -10.94 -9.15 5.85
C TYR A 83 -12.45 -9.41 5.95
N GLY A 84 -13.02 -9.29 7.15
CA GLY A 84 -14.44 -9.15 7.39
C GLY A 84 -15.36 -10.27 6.89
N GLY A 85 -14.86 -11.50 6.74
CA GLY A 85 -15.69 -12.63 6.27
C GLY A 85 -15.93 -12.59 4.75
N LEU A 86 -15.05 -11.98 3.97
CA LEU A 86 -15.10 -11.97 2.50
C LEU A 86 -15.04 -13.39 1.88
N ASP A 87 -14.62 -14.38 2.65
CA ASP A 87 -14.58 -15.80 2.31
C ASP A 87 -15.95 -16.51 2.37
N THR A 88 -16.97 -15.83 2.87
CA THR A 88 -18.33 -16.40 2.96
C THR A 88 -18.94 -16.55 1.55
N PRO A 89 -19.32 -17.77 1.11
CA PRO A 89 -19.90 -17.97 -0.22
C PRO A 89 -21.22 -17.22 -0.41
N GLY A 90 -21.43 -16.66 -1.60
CA GLY A 90 -22.68 -15.97 -1.97
C GLY A 90 -22.81 -14.56 -1.40
N LEU A 91 -21.72 -13.97 -0.93
CA LEU A 91 -21.72 -12.62 -0.40
C LEU A 91 -21.94 -11.59 -1.54
N TYR A 92 -22.92 -10.71 -1.35
CA TYR A 92 -23.11 -9.57 -2.24
C TYR A 92 -22.22 -8.40 -1.79
N LEU A 93 -21.42 -7.89 -2.71
CA LEU A 93 -20.57 -6.75 -2.51
C LEU A 93 -20.96 -5.63 -3.49
N ASP A 94 -21.16 -4.44 -2.98
CA ASP A 94 -21.36 -3.26 -3.81
C ASP A 94 -20.05 -2.82 -4.49
N GLU A 95 -20.15 -1.95 -5.49
CA GLU A 95 -19.01 -1.50 -6.29
C GLU A 95 -17.91 -0.84 -5.44
N THR A 96 -18.29 -0.07 -4.43
CA THR A 96 -17.33 0.63 -3.55
C THR A 96 -16.53 -0.37 -2.71
N THR A 97 -17.23 -1.37 -2.17
CA THR A 97 -16.60 -2.46 -1.39
C THR A 97 -15.69 -3.31 -2.28
N LEU A 98 -16.13 -3.66 -3.49
CA LEU A 98 -15.29 -4.36 -4.48
C LEU A 98 -14.01 -3.59 -4.79
N ARG A 99 -14.11 -2.27 -4.99
CA ARG A 99 -12.93 -1.41 -5.23
C ARG A 99 -11.95 -1.48 -4.06
N THR A 100 -12.44 -1.47 -2.83
CA THR A 100 -11.61 -1.64 -1.64
C THR A 100 -10.93 -3.03 -1.60
N CYS A 101 -11.66 -4.08 -1.93
CA CYS A 101 -11.10 -5.44 -2.03
C CYS A 101 -9.98 -5.51 -3.08
N TRP A 102 -10.12 -4.82 -4.19
CA TRP A 102 -9.08 -4.77 -5.22
C TRP A 102 -7.81 -4.05 -4.75
N TYR A 103 -7.90 -3.02 -3.90
CA TYR A 103 -6.72 -2.44 -3.27
C TYR A 103 -5.98 -3.47 -2.42
N HIS A 104 -6.70 -4.28 -1.64
CA HIS A 104 -6.08 -5.35 -0.85
C HIS A 104 -5.43 -6.41 -1.74
N ARG A 105 -6.08 -6.84 -2.83
CA ARG A 105 -5.46 -7.78 -3.79
C ARG A 105 -4.18 -7.23 -4.39
N ARG A 106 -4.16 -5.95 -4.74
CA ARG A 106 -2.94 -5.30 -5.25
C ARG A 106 -1.83 -5.32 -4.22
N LEU A 107 -2.14 -5.12 -2.94
CA LEU A 107 -1.14 -5.23 -1.87
C LEU A 107 -0.56 -6.63 -1.76
N PHE A 108 -1.39 -7.66 -1.83
CA PHE A 108 -0.93 -9.05 -1.84
C PHE A 108 0.00 -9.34 -3.04
N ALA A 109 -0.41 -8.92 -4.23
CA ALA A 109 0.37 -9.09 -5.44
C ALA A 109 1.71 -8.34 -5.37
N GLN A 110 1.71 -7.12 -4.85
CA GLN A 110 2.90 -6.32 -4.65
C GLN A 110 3.84 -6.96 -3.62
N LEU A 111 3.31 -7.41 -2.49
CA LEU A 111 4.08 -8.10 -1.46
C LEU A 111 4.73 -9.38 -2.02
N ALA A 112 3.97 -10.20 -2.74
CA ALA A 112 4.50 -11.40 -3.37
C ALA A 112 5.62 -11.08 -4.37
N LYS A 113 5.45 -10.03 -5.17
CA LYS A 113 6.46 -9.56 -6.13
C LYS A 113 7.76 -9.11 -5.43
N GLU A 114 7.64 -8.38 -4.32
CA GLU A 114 8.80 -7.95 -3.52
C GLU A 114 9.53 -9.15 -2.90
N LEU A 115 8.79 -10.12 -2.35
CA LEU A 115 9.37 -11.33 -1.77
C LEU A 115 10.11 -12.17 -2.82
N ILE A 116 9.54 -12.31 -4.02
CA ILE A 116 10.21 -12.97 -5.16
C ILE A 116 11.51 -12.24 -5.53
N ALA A 117 11.48 -10.92 -5.57
CA ALA A 117 12.65 -10.09 -5.88
C ALA A 117 13.77 -10.26 -4.83
N GLN A 118 13.41 -10.52 -3.58
CA GLN A 118 14.35 -10.84 -2.49
C GLN A 118 14.80 -12.31 -2.48
N GLY A 119 14.24 -13.16 -3.34
CA GLY A 119 14.54 -14.58 -3.40
C GLY A 119 13.73 -15.46 -2.45
N ASP A 120 12.80 -14.91 -1.70
CA ASP A 120 11.94 -15.65 -0.75
C ASP A 120 10.66 -16.16 -1.43
N ASN A 121 10.79 -17.17 -2.27
CA ASN A 121 9.69 -17.77 -2.99
C ASN A 121 8.68 -18.51 -2.08
N GLU A 122 9.14 -19.01 -0.95
CA GLU A 122 8.27 -19.74 -0.01
C GLU A 122 7.29 -18.78 0.68
N CYS A 123 7.77 -17.63 1.16
CA CYS A 123 6.89 -16.60 1.71
C CYS A 123 5.95 -16.03 0.64
N ALA A 124 6.42 -15.84 -0.59
CA ALA A 124 5.57 -15.38 -1.69
C ALA A 124 4.40 -16.34 -1.96
N LYS A 125 4.65 -17.65 -1.98
CA LYS A 125 3.60 -18.67 -2.12
C LYS A 125 2.59 -18.62 -0.98
N LYS A 126 3.06 -18.49 0.28
CA LYS A 126 2.20 -18.34 1.45
C LYS A 126 1.30 -17.12 1.36
N VAL A 127 1.84 -15.99 0.93
CA VAL A 127 1.11 -14.73 0.75
C VAL A 127 0.00 -14.89 -0.30
N LEU A 128 0.30 -15.49 -1.45
CA LEU A 128 -0.68 -15.73 -2.52
C LEU A 128 -1.78 -16.72 -2.09
N ALA A 129 -1.40 -17.80 -1.41
CA ALA A 129 -2.38 -18.77 -0.89
C ALA A 129 -3.31 -18.12 0.15
N TYR A 130 -2.76 -17.30 1.04
CA TYR A 130 -3.55 -16.56 2.02
C TYR A 130 -4.48 -15.54 1.35
N ALA A 131 -4.02 -14.85 0.32
CA ALA A 131 -4.83 -13.90 -0.45
C ALA A 131 -6.06 -14.57 -1.05
N GLU A 132 -5.90 -15.75 -1.67
CA GLU A 132 -7.02 -16.50 -2.23
C GLU A 132 -7.98 -17.02 -1.16
N GLN A 133 -7.47 -17.34 0.03
CA GLN A 133 -8.29 -17.77 1.15
C GLN A 133 -9.17 -16.64 1.69
N VAL A 134 -8.62 -15.42 1.88
CA VAL A 134 -9.31 -14.30 2.54
C VAL A 134 -10.08 -13.40 1.58
N ILE A 135 -9.70 -13.39 0.30
CA ILE A 135 -10.35 -12.61 -0.77
C ILE A 135 -10.55 -13.52 -1.99
N PRO A 136 -11.44 -14.51 -1.89
CA PRO A 136 -11.60 -15.51 -2.95
C PRO A 136 -12.22 -14.92 -4.22
N GLY A 137 -11.82 -15.45 -5.36
CA GLY A 137 -12.26 -15.01 -6.69
C GLY A 137 -13.77 -15.15 -6.94
N TYR A 138 -14.43 -16.03 -6.23
CA TYR A 138 -15.90 -16.22 -6.38
C TYR A 138 -16.71 -15.04 -5.79
N ASN A 139 -16.21 -14.32 -4.80
CA ASN A 139 -16.84 -13.12 -4.23
C ASN A 139 -16.26 -11.82 -4.79
N VAL A 140 -14.97 -11.81 -5.06
CA VAL A 140 -14.24 -10.66 -5.58
C VAL A 140 -13.58 -11.05 -6.90
N PRO A 141 -14.27 -10.91 -8.03
CA PRO A 141 -13.73 -11.27 -9.33
C PRO A 141 -12.50 -10.42 -9.68
N GLU A 142 -11.62 -10.97 -10.48
CA GLU A 142 -10.50 -10.22 -11.01
C GLU A 142 -11.00 -9.10 -11.93
N THR A 143 -10.39 -7.93 -11.81
CA THR A 143 -10.62 -6.84 -12.78
C THR A 143 -9.92 -7.18 -14.07
N HIS A 144 -10.62 -7.14 -15.14
CA HIS A 144 -10.06 -7.19 -16.49
C HIS A 144 -9.50 -5.82 -16.88
#